data_c72bb651623f30e42e0410de2a40ed5d
#
_entry.id   c72bb651623f30e42e0410de2a40ed5d
#
_cell.length_a   1.000
_cell.length_b   1.000
_cell.length_c   1.000
_cell.angle_alpha   90.00
_cell.angle_beta   90.00
_cell.angle_gamma   90.00
#
_symmetry.space_group_name_H-M   'P 1'
#
loop_
_entity.id
_entity.type
_entity.pdbx_description
1 polymer ?
#
loop_
_entity_poly.entity_id
_entity_poly.type
_entity_poly.pdbx_seq_one_letter_code
_entity_poly.pdbx_strand_id
1 'polypeptide(L)'
;MPDAPQDRRKWSVLSGLFLVYMASNGITLHTLPLLYPELIETFGWRASEVTLPATIFFIVGALTSPPAGWLLDRYSSRLIIALGGLLLCIGLVAYGMTQTLWQLVAVYALLGLALSLCGLVSNMVMLTSWFATGRGRATGILLMASSLGGALFPFIVGTGLEQSGWRTTVMLAGIGVGIVILGSAWLLLRDGRLASQKVALPPSLSPRGVGSLNAALKERRFYAIIFITGSLWFIIIALTQHQSIHLARDIGLSKTLLPAVFSLFFGSSVIGKLGFGLLSDRFDLHKVMAVSILLLAVALLLLAQLSALDRALLYLYAVMAGIGFSGTFTCIQLLVASHYSGSHYGRILAIVVLIDTLCGALG
;
A
#
# COMPACT_ATOMS: atom_id res chain seq x y z
N MET A 1 -32.96 12.05 16.79
CA MET A 1 -32.69 10.60 16.56
C MET A 1 -31.83 10.51 15.31
N PRO A 2 -30.62 9.95 15.33
CA PRO A 2 -29.83 9.80 14.11
C PRO A 2 -30.53 8.80 13.19
N ASP A 3 -30.55 9.14 11.88
CA ASP A 3 -31.18 8.35 10.83
C ASP A 3 -30.57 6.92 10.73
N ALA A 4 -31.20 5.97 11.37
CA ALA A 4 -30.76 4.57 11.42
C ALA A 4 -30.45 3.92 10.05
N PRO A 5 -31.10 4.28 8.92
CA PRO A 5 -30.76 3.76 7.59
C PRO A 5 -29.47 4.34 7.00
N GLN A 6 -29.13 5.61 7.28
CA GLN A 6 -27.90 6.23 6.77
C GLN A 6 -26.66 5.72 7.53
N ASP A 7 -26.78 5.44 8.81
CA ASP A 7 -25.70 4.88 9.62
C ASP A 7 -25.30 3.47 9.16
N ARG A 8 -26.25 2.63 8.84
CA ARG A 8 -25.96 1.29 8.29
C ARG A 8 -25.29 1.36 6.92
N ARG A 9 -25.68 2.30 6.07
CA ARG A 9 -25.10 2.45 4.72
C ARG A 9 -23.65 2.91 4.73
N LYS A 10 -23.25 3.83 5.61
CA LYS A 10 -21.84 4.28 5.68
C LYS A 10 -20.90 3.12 6.09
N TRP A 11 -21.36 2.23 6.98
CA TRP A 11 -20.57 1.06 7.36
C TRP A 11 -20.50 0.02 6.24
N SER A 12 -21.59 -0.17 5.47
CA SER A 12 -21.59 -1.01 4.28
C SER A 12 -20.59 -0.49 3.22
N VAL A 13 -20.57 0.82 2.98
CA VAL A 13 -19.58 1.43 2.08
C VAL A 13 -18.15 1.24 2.60
N LEU A 14 -17.92 1.45 3.90
CA LEU A 14 -16.61 1.22 4.51
C LEU A 14 -16.17 -0.25 4.36
N SER A 15 -17.06 -1.21 4.55
CA SER A 15 -16.76 -2.64 4.32
C SER A 15 -16.39 -2.91 2.87
N GLY A 16 -17.10 -2.31 1.91
CA GLY A 16 -16.75 -2.41 0.49
C GLY A 16 -15.39 -1.80 0.17
N LEU A 17 -15.10 -0.62 0.68
CA LEU A 17 -13.79 0.04 0.52
C LEU A 17 -12.67 -0.78 1.16
N PHE A 18 -12.94 -1.37 2.33
CA PHE A 18 -12.01 -2.27 3.02
C PHE A 18 -11.65 -3.47 2.14
N LEU A 19 -12.65 -4.14 1.55
CA LEU A 19 -12.42 -5.28 0.66
C LEU A 19 -11.66 -4.88 -0.60
N VAL A 20 -12.02 -3.75 -1.23
CA VAL A 20 -11.31 -3.21 -2.40
C VAL A 20 -9.85 -2.93 -2.08
N TYR A 21 -9.59 -2.23 -0.98
CA TYR A 21 -8.24 -1.84 -0.59
C TYR A 21 -7.40 -3.04 -0.13
N MET A 22 -8.01 -4.00 0.55
CA MET A 22 -7.39 -5.26 0.93
C MET A 22 -6.98 -6.07 -0.31
N ALA A 23 -7.89 -6.24 -1.26
CA ALA A 23 -7.65 -7.04 -2.45
C ALA A 23 -6.63 -6.37 -3.38
N SER A 24 -6.81 -5.08 -3.70
CA SER A 24 -5.92 -4.38 -4.62
C SER A 24 -4.48 -4.27 -4.11
N ASN A 25 -4.28 -3.83 -2.87
CA ASN A 25 -2.94 -3.67 -2.30
C ASN A 25 -2.31 -5.01 -1.87
N GLY A 26 -3.13 -5.91 -1.31
CA GLY A 26 -2.66 -7.22 -0.87
C GLY A 26 -2.02 -8.01 -2.00
N ILE A 27 -2.66 -8.06 -3.16
CA ILE A 27 -2.11 -8.79 -4.31
C ILE A 27 -0.94 -8.03 -4.97
N THR A 28 -1.08 -6.74 -5.27
CA THR A 28 -0.08 -6.02 -6.07
C THR A 28 1.18 -5.66 -5.31
N LEU A 29 1.05 -5.08 -4.12
CA LEU A 29 2.21 -4.57 -3.37
C LEU A 29 2.86 -5.63 -2.50
N HIS A 30 2.06 -6.56 -1.96
CA HIS A 30 2.54 -7.46 -0.91
C HIS A 30 2.74 -8.90 -1.40
N THR A 31 2.12 -9.29 -2.52
CA THR A 31 2.16 -10.69 -2.99
C THR A 31 2.95 -10.87 -4.29
N LEU A 32 2.90 -9.93 -5.25
CA LEU A 32 3.65 -10.07 -6.49
C LEU A 32 5.16 -10.26 -6.29
N PRO A 33 5.84 -9.60 -5.32
CA PRO A 33 7.25 -9.87 -5.05
C PRO A 33 7.54 -11.32 -4.67
N LEU A 34 6.56 -12.04 -4.11
CA LEU A 34 6.69 -13.46 -3.79
C LEU A 34 6.92 -14.34 -5.03
N LEU A 35 6.50 -13.87 -6.22
CA LEU A 35 6.66 -14.58 -7.48
C LEU A 35 8.02 -14.37 -8.15
N TYR A 36 8.85 -13.43 -7.68
CA TYR A 36 10.14 -13.14 -8.30
C TYR A 36 11.07 -14.36 -8.37
N PRO A 37 11.23 -15.18 -7.32
CA PRO A 37 12.02 -16.40 -7.40
C PRO A 37 11.51 -17.36 -8.49
N GLU A 38 10.19 -17.51 -8.64
CA GLU A 38 9.57 -18.36 -9.67
C GLU A 38 9.84 -17.86 -11.09
N LEU A 39 9.83 -16.53 -11.29
CA LEU A 39 10.17 -15.92 -12.58
C LEU A 39 11.65 -16.13 -12.92
N ILE A 40 12.55 -15.98 -11.94
CA ILE A 40 13.99 -16.23 -12.13
C ILE A 40 14.22 -17.70 -12.50
N GLU A 41 13.57 -18.63 -11.79
CA GLU A 41 13.68 -20.06 -12.07
C GLU A 41 13.13 -20.43 -13.44
N THR A 42 11.97 -19.83 -13.82
CA THR A 42 11.28 -20.15 -15.07
C THR A 42 12.00 -19.61 -16.32
N PHE A 43 12.52 -18.38 -16.25
CA PHE A 43 13.03 -17.66 -17.42
C PHE A 43 14.55 -17.49 -17.42
N GLY A 44 15.23 -17.77 -16.31
CA GLY A 44 16.66 -17.52 -16.15
C GLY A 44 17.02 -16.03 -16.06
N TRP A 45 16.04 -15.17 -15.78
CA TRP A 45 16.29 -13.72 -15.68
C TRP A 45 17.10 -13.36 -14.43
N ARG A 46 17.82 -12.24 -14.51
CA ARG A 46 18.56 -11.70 -13.37
C ARG A 46 17.61 -11.08 -12.36
N ALA A 47 18.03 -10.98 -11.10
CA ALA A 47 17.26 -10.34 -10.04
C ALA A 47 16.85 -8.90 -10.41
N SER A 48 17.76 -8.12 -11.02
CA SER A 48 17.49 -6.76 -11.51
C SER A 48 16.45 -6.70 -12.63
N GLU A 49 16.35 -7.75 -13.45
CA GLU A 49 15.37 -7.81 -14.55
C GLU A 49 13.95 -8.08 -14.03
N VAL A 50 13.81 -8.93 -13.01
CA VAL A 50 12.49 -9.21 -12.43
C VAL A 50 11.97 -8.11 -11.50
N THR A 51 12.84 -7.26 -10.97
CA THR A 51 12.45 -6.12 -10.13
C THR A 51 12.22 -4.83 -10.91
N LEU A 52 12.82 -4.67 -12.10
CA LEU A 52 12.61 -3.50 -12.97
C LEU A 52 11.12 -3.20 -13.26
N PRO A 53 10.24 -4.18 -13.53
CA PRO A 53 8.81 -3.92 -13.71
C PRO A 53 8.16 -3.23 -12.50
N ALA A 54 8.61 -3.51 -11.26
CA ALA A 54 8.09 -2.83 -10.08
C ALA A 54 8.41 -1.32 -10.08
N THR A 55 9.59 -0.92 -10.55
CA THR A 55 9.94 0.49 -10.76
C THR A 55 8.93 1.16 -11.71
N ILE A 56 8.60 0.50 -12.82
CA ILE A 56 7.61 1.01 -13.80
C ILE A 56 6.22 1.10 -13.18
N PHE A 57 5.81 0.12 -12.38
CA PHE A 57 4.55 0.15 -11.63
C PHE A 57 4.44 1.40 -10.75
N PHE A 58 5.45 1.71 -9.95
CA PHE A 58 5.46 2.89 -9.08
C PHE A 58 5.49 4.20 -9.89
N ILE A 59 6.29 4.29 -10.95
CA ILE A 59 6.35 5.48 -11.82
C ILE A 59 4.99 5.72 -12.49
N VAL A 60 4.40 4.70 -13.10
CA VAL A 60 3.09 4.83 -13.75
C VAL A 60 2.01 5.16 -12.72
N GLY A 61 2.02 4.50 -11.56
CA GLY A 61 1.11 4.81 -10.46
C GLY A 61 1.20 6.27 -10.00
N ALA A 62 2.43 6.80 -9.84
CA ALA A 62 2.67 8.18 -9.46
C ALA A 62 2.16 9.16 -10.54
N LEU A 63 2.50 8.92 -11.81
CA LEU A 63 2.10 9.79 -12.93
C LEU A 63 0.59 9.75 -13.21
N THR A 64 -0.06 8.63 -12.97
CA THR A 64 -1.51 8.46 -13.20
C THR A 64 -2.37 8.85 -12.00
N SER A 65 -1.80 9.04 -10.82
CA SER A 65 -2.54 9.48 -9.62
C SER A 65 -3.21 10.86 -9.77
N PRO A 66 -2.58 11.92 -10.33
CA PRO A 66 -3.25 13.21 -10.55
C PRO A 66 -4.41 13.12 -11.56
N PRO A 67 -4.28 12.48 -12.74
CA PRO A 67 -5.41 12.20 -13.64
C PRO A 67 -6.54 11.40 -12.96
N ALA A 68 -6.22 10.38 -12.15
CA ALA A 68 -7.21 9.62 -11.41
C ALA A 68 -7.99 10.50 -10.42
N GLY A 69 -7.31 11.39 -9.71
CA GLY A 69 -7.95 12.39 -8.85
C GLY A 69 -8.92 13.30 -9.63
N TRP A 70 -8.50 13.78 -10.79
CA TRP A 70 -9.35 14.60 -11.66
C TRP A 70 -10.58 13.83 -12.17
N LEU A 71 -10.44 12.54 -12.50
CA LEU A 71 -11.56 11.68 -12.86
C LEU A 71 -12.53 11.51 -11.69
N LEU A 72 -12.04 11.32 -10.46
CA LEU A 72 -12.85 11.18 -9.25
C LEU A 72 -13.65 12.45 -8.91
N ASP A 73 -13.16 13.63 -9.31
CA ASP A 73 -13.86 14.89 -9.12
C ASP A 73 -15.04 15.07 -10.13
N ARG A 74 -15.00 14.36 -11.27
CA ARG A 74 -15.98 14.53 -12.36
C ARG A 74 -16.92 13.35 -12.53
N TYR A 75 -16.48 12.16 -12.22
CA TYR A 75 -17.21 10.91 -12.44
C TYR A 75 -17.50 10.19 -11.12
N SER A 76 -18.38 9.22 -11.18
CA SER A 76 -18.71 8.34 -10.06
C SER A 76 -17.48 7.61 -9.55
N SER A 77 -17.13 7.81 -8.27
CA SER A 77 -16.01 7.11 -7.64
C SER A 77 -16.20 5.59 -7.67
N ARG A 78 -17.45 5.12 -7.60
CA ARG A 78 -17.81 3.71 -7.74
C ARG A 78 -17.38 3.13 -9.10
N LEU A 79 -17.67 3.85 -10.19
CA LEU A 79 -17.31 3.41 -11.55
C LEU A 79 -15.80 3.42 -11.78
N ILE A 80 -15.10 4.42 -11.23
CA ILE A 80 -13.64 4.52 -11.34
C ILE A 80 -12.97 3.35 -10.59
N ILE A 81 -13.44 3.04 -9.37
CA ILE A 81 -12.97 1.87 -8.60
C ILE A 81 -13.26 0.57 -9.37
N ALA A 82 -14.45 0.43 -9.95
CA ALA A 82 -14.79 -0.74 -10.75
C ALA A 82 -13.90 -0.89 -11.99
N LEU A 83 -13.62 0.22 -12.70
CA LEU A 83 -12.68 0.23 -13.83
C LEU A 83 -11.27 -0.18 -13.38
N GLY A 84 -10.78 0.36 -12.27
CA GLY A 84 -9.50 -0.03 -11.68
C GLY A 84 -9.46 -1.52 -11.35
N GLY A 85 -10.53 -2.06 -10.74
CA GLY A 85 -10.65 -3.49 -10.43
C GLY A 85 -10.67 -4.39 -11.68
N LEU A 86 -11.34 -3.94 -12.76
CA LEU A 86 -11.33 -4.65 -14.04
C LEU A 86 -9.93 -4.66 -14.68
N LEU A 87 -9.26 -3.51 -14.72
CA LEU A 87 -7.89 -3.43 -15.24
C LEU A 87 -6.90 -4.25 -14.41
N LEU A 88 -7.10 -4.30 -13.09
CA LEU A 88 -6.29 -5.11 -12.20
C LEU A 88 -6.50 -6.62 -12.46
N CYS A 89 -7.74 -7.05 -12.66
CA CYS A 89 -8.06 -8.42 -13.07
C CYS A 89 -7.37 -8.77 -14.39
N ILE A 90 -7.55 -7.94 -15.42
CA ILE A 90 -6.92 -8.13 -16.75
C ILE A 90 -5.38 -8.18 -16.60
N GLY A 91 -4.79 -7.25 -15.83
CA GLY A 91 -3.36 -7.19 -15.60
C GLY A 91 -2.81 -8.46 -14.93
N LEU A 92 -3.50 -8.99 -13.90
CA LEU A 92 -3.06 -10.22 -13.20
C LEU A 92 -3.25 -11.47 -14.08
N VAL A 93 -4.31 -11.54 -14.89
CA VAL A 93 -4.47 -12.61 -15.87
C VAL A 93 -3.36 -12.54 -16.93
N ALA A 94 -3.07 -11.34 -17.45
CA ALA A 94 -1.98 -11.11 -18.40
C ALA A 94 -0.61 -11.44 -17.78
N TYR A 95 -0.43 -11.19 -16.46
CA TYR A 95 0.79 -11.59 -15.74
C TYR A 95 1.06 -13.09 -15.87
N GLY A 96 0.05 -13.93 -15.67
CA GLY A 96 0.18 -15.38 -15.83
C GLY A 96 0.48 -15.83 -17.26
N MET A 97 0.19 -14.99 -18.26
CA MET A 97 0.44 -15.27 -19.68
C MET A 97 1.79 -14.74 -20.17
N THR A 98 2.56 -14.03 -19.33
CA THR A 98 3.84 -13.43 -19.73
C THR A 98 4.87 -14.50 -20.14
N GLN A 99 5.61 -14.17 -21.20
CA GLN A 99 6.70 -14.99 -21.75
C GLN A 99 7.99 -14.18 -21.91
N THR A 100 7.91 -12.85 -21.95
CA THR A 100 9.04 -11.97 -22.14
C THR A 100 9.08 -10.86 -21.09
N LEU A 101 10.27 -10.32 -20.82
CA LEU A 101 10.44 -9.23 -19.86
C LEU A 101 9.60 -7.98 -20.24
N TRP A 102 9.51 -7.65 -21.52
CA TRP A 102 8.75 -6.48 -21.98
C TRP A 102 7.23 -6.63 -21.78
N GLN A 103 6.72 -7.86 -21.90
CA GLN A 103 5.32 -8.15 -21.54
C GLN A 103 5.11 -7.94 -20.04
N LEU A 104 6.05 -8.40 -19.20
CA LEU A 104 5.98 -8.19 -17.76
C LEU A 104 6.01 -6.69 -17.40
N VAL A 105 6.89 -5.92 -18.03
CA VAL A 105 6.94 -4.45 -17.88
C VAL A 105 5.61 -3.81 -18.24
N ALA A 106 5.01 -4.18 -19.38
CA ALA A 106 3.71 -3.66 -19.80
C ALA A 106 2.58 -4.02 -18.81
N VAL A 107 2.60 -5.25 -18.29
CA VAL A 107 1.65 -5.69 -17.26
C VAL A 107 1.80 -4.88 -15.98
N TYR A 108 3.01 -4.66 -15.49
CA TYR A 108 3.22 -3.84 -14.30
C TYR A 108 2.82 -2.38 -14.51
N ALA A 109 3.02 -1.82 -15.70
CA ALA A 109 2.50 -0.50 -16.05
C ALA A 109 0.95 -0.47 -15.98
N LEU A 110 0.29 -1.51 -16.49
CA LEU A 110 -1.17 -1.65 -16.39
C LEU A 110 -1.64 -1.78 -14.93
N LEU A 111 -0.92 -2.57 -14.12
CA LEU A 111 -1.23 -2.73 -12.69
C LEU A 111 -1.04 -1.42 -11.91
N GLY A 112 0.00 -0.61 -12.24
CA GLY A 112 0.21 0.72 -11.67
C GLY A 112 -0.93 1.68 -11.98
N LEU A 113 -1.38 1.72 -13.24
CA LEU A 113 -2.58 2.46 -13.66
C LEU A 113 -3.83 1.95 -12.93
N ALA A 114 -4.04 0.64 -12.87
CA ALA A 114 -5.18 0.05 -12.19
C ALA A 114 -5.23 0.44 -10.71
N LEU A 115 -4.08 0.37 -10.01
CA LEU A 115 -3.99 0.73 -8.60
C LEU A 115 -4.24 2.23 -8.36
N SER A 116 -3.85 3.13 -9.28
CA SER A 116 -4.19 4.55 -9.16
C SER A 116 -5.70 4.80 -9.18
N LEU A 117 -6.48 3.95 -9.86
CA LEU A 117 -7.93 4.06 -9.97
C LEU A 117 -8.69 3.36 -8.83
N CYS A 118 -8.20 2.25 -8.27
CA CYS A 118 -8.88 1.51 -7.20
C CYS A 118 -8.10 1.44 -5.87
N GLY A 119 -6.92 2.08 -5.79
CA GLY A 119 -6.07 2.10 -4.61
C GLY A 119 -6.45 3.17 -3.59
N LEU A 120 -5.45 3.67 -2.85
CA LEU A 120 -5.64 4.54 -1.69
C LEU A 120 -6.45 5.80 -2.00
N VAL A 121 -6.10 6.53 -3.07
CA VAL A 121 -6.72 7.83 -3.39
C VAL A 121 -8.21 7.68 -3.60
N SER A 122 -8.64 6.74 -4.44
CA SER A 122 -10.05 6.51 -4.76
C SER A 122 -10.86 6.05 -3.55
N ASN A 123 -10.28 5.18 -2.73
CA ASN A 123 -10.90 4.73 -1.49
C ASN A 123 -11.04 5.88 -0.48
N MET A 124 -10.04 6.75 -0.34
CA MET A 124 -10.08 7.90 0.56
C MET A 124 -11.07 8.96 0.11
N VAL A 125 -11.15 9.25 -1.20
CA VAL A 125 -12.15 10.18 -1.76
C VAL A 125 -13.56 9.70 -1.45
N MET A 126 -13.85 8.43 -1.71
CA MET A 126 -15.18 7.87 -1.42
C MET A 126 -15.44 7.83 0.10
N LEU A 127 -14.47 7.41 0.94
CA LEU A 127 -14.61 7.40 2.38
C LEU A 127 -14.97 8.78 2.92
N THR A 128 -14.26 9.82 2.48
CA THR A 128 -14.51 11.19 2.95
C THR A 128 -15.87 11.73 2.52
N SER A 129 -16.45 11.24 1.43
CA SER A 129 -17.80 11.61 0.99
C SER A 129 -18.92 11.01 1.87
N TRP A 130 -18.63 9.98 2.65
CA TRP A 130 -19.57 9.32 3.54
C TRP A 130 -19.37 9.64 5.02
N PHE A 131 -18.13 9.91 5.44
CA PHE A 131 -17.78 10.14 6.83
C PHE A 131 -17.46 11.61 7.10
N ALA A 132 -18.47 12.41 7.48
CA ALA A 132 -18.28 13.79 7.97
C ALA A 132 -17.70 13.79 9.39
N THR A 133 -18.14 12.87 10.23
CA THR A 133 -17.68 12.66 11.61
C THR A 133 -17.05 11.27 11.76
N GLY A 134 -16.11 11.10 12.68
CA GLY A 134 -15.43 9.80 12.91
C GLY A 134 -14.50 9.37 11.77
N ARG A 135 -14.08 10.33 10.93
CA ARG A 135 -13.24 10.11 9.75
C ARG A 135 -11.92 9.40 10.08
N GLY A 136 -11.26 9.79 11.19
CA GLY A 136 -10.02 9.18 11.63
C GLY A 136 -10.15 7.67 11.90
N ARG A 137 -11.22 7.27 12.62
CA ARG A 137 -11.52 5.84 12.89
C ARG A 137 -11.79 5.06 11.59
N ALA A 138 -12.58 5.63 10.68
CA ALA A 138 -12.89 4.99 9.40
C ALA A 138 -11.63 4.85 8.52
N THR A 139 -10.76 5.87 8.49
CA THR A 139 -9.47 5.83 7.80
C THR A 139 -8.55 4.76 8.41
N GLY A 140 -8.46 4.68 9.73
CA GLY A 140 -7.66 3.65 10.42
C GLY A 140 -8.11 2.24 10.04
N ILE A 141 -9.42 1.98 10.02
CA ILE A 141 -10.00 0.69 9.58
C ILE A 141 -9.63 0.43 8.11
N LEU A 142 -9.78 1.41 7.23
CA LEU A 142 -9.42 1.26 5.82
C LEU A 142 -7.94 0.91 5.64
N LEU A 143 -7.04 1.61 6.32
CA LEU A 143 -5.59 1.38 6.17
C LEU A 143 -5.13 0.02 6.69
N MET A 144 -5.80 -0.55 7.69
CA MET A 144 -5.53 -1.92 8.14
C MET A 144 -5.82 -2.97 7.05
N ALA A 145 -6.74 -2.69 6.13
CA ALA A 145 -7.09 -3.61 5.05
C ALA A 145 -5.88 -4.01 4.20
N SER A 146 -4.97 -3.06 3.90
CA SER A 146 -3.73 -3.35 3.16
C SER A 146 -2.85 -4.38 3.89
N SER A 147 -2.66 -4.25 5.21
CA SER A 147 -1.86 -5.19 5.99
C SER A 147 -2.52 -6.58 6.07
N LEU A 148 -3.84 -6.62 6.23
CA LEU A 148 -4.58 -7.88 6.21
C LEU A 148 -4.52 -8.55 4.84
N GLY A 149 -4.58 -7.77 3.75
CA GLY A 149 -4.34 -8.26 2.40
C GLY A 149 -2.94 -8.86 2.25
N GLY A 150 -1.91 -8.17 2.76
CA GLY A 150 -0.54 -8.65 2.78
C GLY A 150 -0.32 -9.90 3.65
N ALA A 151 -1.14 -10.12 4.67
CA ALA A 151 -1.11 -11.35 5.45
C ALA A 151 -1.83 -12.52 4.74
N LEU A 152 -2.97 -12.24 4.10
CA LEU A 152 -3.85 -13.25 3.53
C LEU A 152 -3.38 -13.73 2.15
N PHE A 153 -3.08 -12.80 1.23
CA PHE A 153 -2.80 -13.16 -0.16
C PHE A 153 -1.51 -13.95 -0.36
N PRO A 154 -0.37 -13.67 0.31
CA PRO A 154 0.81 -14.53 0.22
C PRO A 154 0.54 -15.96 0.66
N PHE A 155 -0.30 -16.16 1.68
CA PHE A 155 -0.69 -17.50 2.12
C PHE A 155 -1.52 -18.22 1.04
N ILE A 156 -2.54 -17.54 0.48
CA ILE A 156 -3.40 -18.11 -0.58
C ILE A 156 -2.58 -18.41 -1.84
N VAL A 157 -1.73 -17.46 -2.27
CA VAL A 157 -0.89 -17.63 -3.46
C VAL A 157 0.16 -18.70 -3.21
N GLY A 158 0.76 -18.75 -2.03
CA GLY A 158 1.74 -19.78 -1.66
C GLY A 158 1.19 -21.20 -1.78
N THR A 159 -0.02 -21.45 -1.26
CA THR A 159 -0.69 -22.75 -1.43
C THR A 159 -1.02 -23.07 -2.89
N GLY A 160 -1.40 -22.06 -3.67
CA GLY A 160 -1.65 -22.21 -5.11
C GLY A 160 -0.39 -22.52 -5.91
N LEU A 161 0.76 -21.93 -5.52
CA LEU A 161 2.05 -22.19 -6.17
C LEU A 161 2.43 -23.67 -6.13
N GLU A 162 2.20 -24.33 -5.00
CA GLU A 162 2.50 -25.75 -4.82
C GLU A 162 1.60 -26.66 -5.64
N GLN A 163 0.32 -26.28 -5.79
CA GLN A 163 -0.70 -27.12 -6.41
C GLN A 163 -0.80 -26.95 -7.94
N SER A 164 -0.68 -25.72 -8.42
CA SER A 164 -1.05 -25.36 -9.80
C SER A 164 0.04 -24.60 -10.55
N GLY A 165 1.17 -24.32 -9.90
CA GLY A 165 2.24 -23.49 -10.43
C GLY A 165 1.88 -21.99 -10.46
N TRP A 166 2.88 -21.14 -10.67
CA TRP A 166 2.73 -19.69 -10.52
C TRP A 166 1.79 -19.03 -11.54
N ARG A 167 1.78 -19.53 -12.80
CA ARG A 167 0.95 -18.97 -13.87
C ARG A 167 -0.54 -19.09 -13.56
N THR A 168 -0.98 -20.30 -13.30
CA THR A 168 -2.40 -20.59 -12.97
C THR A 168 -2.80 -19.88 -11.68
N THR A 169 -1.94 -19.90 -10.68
CA THR A 169 -2.20 -19.27 -9.38
C THR A 169 -2.43 -17.78 -9.50
N VAL A 170 -1.57 -17.03 -10.23
CA VAL A 170 -1.74 -15.58 -10.37
C VAL A 170 -2.97 -15.23 -11.23
N MET A 171 -3.29 -16.04 -12.24
CA MET A 171 -4.50 -15.85 -13.05
C MET A 171 -5.77 -16.04 -12.19
N LEU A 172 -5.85 -17.12 -11.42
CA LEU A 172 -6.98 -17.38 -10.52
C LEU A 172 -7.08 -16.30 -9.41
N ALA A 173 -5.96 -15.91 -8.84
CA ALA A 173 -5.93 -14.81 -7.87
C ALA A 173 -6.43 -13.50 -8.50
N GLY A 174 -6.04 -13.21 -9.74
CA GLY A 174 -6.51 -12.05 -10.49
C GLY A 174 -8.01 -12.03 -10.72
N ILE A 175 -8.58 -13.18 -11.13
CA ILE A 175 -10.03 -13.35 -11.29
C ILE A 175 -10.73 -13.18 -9.93
N GLY A 176 -10.22 -13.80 -8.87
CA GLY A 176 -10.77 -13.68 -7.51
C GLY A 176 -10.77 -12.24 -7.00
N VAL A 177 -9.65 -11.52 -7.17
CA VAL A 177 -9.53 -10.10 -6.83
C VAL A 177 -10.50 -9.25 -7.66
N GLY A 178 -10.61 -9.53 -8.97
CA GLY A 178 -11.59 -8.88 -9.85
C GLY A 178 -13.03 -9.06 -9.34
N ILE A 179 -13.41 -10.28 -8.99
CA ILE A 179 -14.74 -10.59 -8.44
C ILE A 179 -14.98 -9.83 -7.12
N VAL A 180 -13.99 -9.80 -6.22
CA VAL A 180 -14.10 -9.08 -4.94
C VAL A 180 -14.27 -7.58 -5.16
N ILE A 181 -13.45 -6.97 -6.03
CA ILE A 181 -13.51 -5.52 -6.27
C ILE A 181 -14.80 -5.14 -7.02
N LEU A 182 -15.14 -5.84 -8.11
CA LEU A 182 -16.33 -5.56 -8.89
C LEU A 182 -17.59 -5.87 -8.08
N GLY A 183 -17.63 -6.99 -7.36
CA GLY A 183 -18.72 -7.34 -6.45
C GLY A 183 -18.91 -6.28 -5.35
N SER A 184 -17.82 -5.84 -4.72
CA SER A 184 -17.87 -4.76 -3.73
C SER A 184 -18.37 -3.45 -4.36
N ALA A 185 -17.88 -3.09 -5.54
CA ALA A 185 -18.32 -1.90 -6.26
C ALA A 185 -19.82 -1.94 -6.57
N TRP A 186 -20.36 -3.07 -6.97
CA TRP A 186 -21.78 -3.19 -7.30
C TRP A 186 -22.70 -3.33 -6.10
N LEU A 187 -22.32 -4.08 -5.09
CA LEU A 187 -23.19 -4.45 -3.96
C LEU A 187 -23.08 -3.47 -2.79
N LEU A 188 -21.86 -3.01 -2.48
CA LEU A 188 -21.56 -2.27 -1.26
C LEU A 188 -21.26 -0.79 -1.49
N LEU A 189 -20.54 -0.43 -2.58
CA LEU A 189 -20.17 0.95 -2.84
C LEU A 189 -21.34 1.75 -3.44
N ARG A 190 -21.47 2.97 -2.95
CA ARG A 190 -22.40 3.98 -3.49
C ARG A 190 -21.74 5.35 -3.39
N ASP A 191 -21.96 6.18 -4.38
CA ASP A 191 -21.46 7.55 -4.34
C ASP A 191 -22.18 8.35 -3.24
N GLY A 192 -21.40 9.06 -2.42
CA GLY A 192 -21.94 9.85 -1.33
C GLY A 192 -22.54 11.16 -1.82
N ARG A 193 -23.61 11.64 -1.18
CA ARG A 193 -24.26 12.92 -1.50
C ARG A 193 -23.37 14.15 -1.27
N LEU A 194 -22.32 14.03 -0.46
CA LEU A 194 -21.37 15.12 -0.16
C LEU A 194 -20.39 15.40 -1.31
N ALA A 195 -20.34 14.57 -2.35
CA ALA A 195 -19.51 14.80 -3.53
C ALA A 195 -19.90 16.05 -4.31
N SER A 196 -21.13 16.59 -4.13
CA SER A 196 -21.61 17.86 -4.73
C SER A 196 -21.29 19.10 -3.89
N GLN A 197 -20.87 18.96 -2.64
CA GLN A 197 -20.43 20.09 -1.83
C GLN A 197 -18.90 20.02 -1.74
N LYS A 198 -18.21 20.98 -2.36
CA LYS A 198 -16.79 21.26 -2.10
C LYS A 198 -16.59 21.27 -0.60
N VAL A 199 -16.08 20.17 -0.04
CA VAL A 199 -15.85 20.07 1.40
C VAL A 199 -14.69 21.00 1.72
N ALA A 200 -15.03 22.23 2.07
CA ALA A 200 -14.13 23.09 2.83
C ALA A 200 -13.84 22.35 4.15
N LEU A 201 -12.59 22.00 4.38
CA LEU A 201 -12.13 21.50 5.68
C LEU A 201 -12.57 22.49 6.77
N PRO A 202 -13.15 22.03 7.90
CA PRO A 202 -13.55 22.93 8.97
C PRO A 202 -12.34 23.74 9.45
N PRO A 203 -12.50 25.06 9.72
CA PRO A 203 -11.42 25.94 10.15
C PRO A 203 -10.81 25.62 11.52
N SER A 204 -11.38 24.67 12.25
CA SER A 204 -11.08 24.41 13.66
C SER A 204 -9.88 23.51 13.96
N LEU A 205 -9.16 23.02 12.94
CA LEU A 205 -7.87 22.36 13.12
C LEU A 205 -6.77 23.23 12.50
N SER A 206 -6.64 24.44 12.99
CA SER A 206 -5.57 25.34 12.61
C SER A 206 -4.46 25.34 13.67
N PRO A 207 -3.47 24.45 13.60
CA PRO A 207 -2.16 24.74 14.15
C PRO A 207 -1.46 25.72 13.20
N ARG A 208 -0.55 26.51 13.70
CA ARG A 208 0.26 27.51 13.02
C ARG A 208 1.08 26.88 11.88
N GLY A 209 0.46 26.56 10.74
CA GLY A 209 1.09 25.97 9.57
C GLY A 209 1.22 26.98 8.44
N VAL A 210 2.27 26.83 7.66
CA VAL A 210 2.63 27.65 6.50
C VAL A 210 1.46 27.76 5.51
N GLY A 211 1.01 28.99 5.29
CA GLY A 211 -0.27 29.29 4.63
C GLY A 211 -0.30 29.14 3.10
N SER A 212 0.81 28.76 2.43
CA SER A 212 0.81 28.52 0.98
C SER A 212 1.90 27.52 0.56
N LEU A 213 1.69 26.83 -0.56
CA LEU A 213 2.68 25.93 -1.15
C LEU A 213 4.03 26.64 -1.42
N ASN A 214 3.97 27.87 -1.96
CA ASN A 214 5.17 28.67 -2.24
C ASN A 214 5.95 29.04 -0.98
N ALA A 215 5.28 29.17 0.17
CA ALA A 215 5.93 29.40 1.45
C ALA A 215 6.57 28.09 1.96
N ALA A 216 5.89 26.95 1.85
CA ALA A 216 6.44 25.64 2.21
C ALA A 216 7.70 25.32 1.41
N LEU A 217 7.70 25.58 0.09
CA LEU A 217 8.85 25.36 -0.79
C LEU A 217 10.07 26.24 -0.45
N LYS A 218 9.91 27.31 0.32
CA LYS A 218 11.02 28.17 0.79
C LYS A 218 11.59 27.73 2.14
N GLU A 219 10.93 26.82 2.83
CA GLU A 219 11.37 26.35 4.15
C GLU A 219 12.38 25.21 4.05
N ARG A 220 13.50 25.32 4.77
CA ARG A 220 14.46 24.22 4.91
C ARG A 220 13.84 22.95 5.49
N ARG A 221 12.84 23.10 6.36
CA ARG A 221 12.11 21.98 6.98
C ARG A 221 11.37 21.14 5.96
N PHE A 222 10.83 21.74 4.89
CA PHE A 222 10.17 21.01 3.81
C PHE A 222 11.12 20.02 3.14
N TYR A 223 12.31 20.47 2.79
CA TYR A 223 13.33 19.61 2.15
C TYR A 223 13.87 18.55 3.12
N ALA A 224 13.99 18.86 4.40
CA ALA A 224 14.37 17.87 5.41
C ALA A 224 13.30 16.78 5.56
N ILE A 225 12.02 17.13 5.58
CA ILE A 225 10.91 16.16 5.63
C ILE A 225 10.94 15.29 4.39
N ILE A 226 11.01 15.86 3.19
CA ILE A 226 11.09 15.10 1.93
C ILE A 226 12.29 14.14 1.92
N PHE A 227 13.46 14.62 2.36
CA PHE A 227 14.64 13.77 2.42
C PHE A 227 14.46 12.58 3.38
N ILE A 228 13.90 12.84 4.57
CA ILE A 228 13.64 11.78 5.56
C ILE A 228 12.58 10.81 5.03
N THR A 229 11.43 11.30 4.57
CA THR A 229 10.33 10.44 4.13
C THR A 229 10.70 9.69 2.86
N GLY A 230 11.34 10.34 1.90
CA GLY A 230 11.83 9.70 0.66
C GLY A 230 12.88 8.63 0.92
N SER A 231 13.84 8.87 1.83
CA SER A 231 14.83 7.86 2.22
C SER A 231 14.18 6.64 2.89
N LEU A 232 13.18 6.88 3.75
CA LEU A 232 12.45 5.79 4.40
C LEU A 232 11.59 5.01 3.41
N TRP A 233 10.95 5.69 2.45
CA TRP A 233 10.21 5.03 1.38
C TRP A 233 11.12 4.19 0.48
N PHE A 234 12.32 4.69 0.14
CA PHE A 234 13.32 3.89 -0.57
C PHE A 234 13.62 2.59 0.17
N ILE A 235 13.94 2.67 1.48
CA ILE A 235 14.24 1.48 2.30
C ILE A 235 13.04 0.54 2.39
N ILE A 236 11.84 1.06 2.58
CA ILE A 236 10.60 0.29 2.70
C ILE A 236 10.34 -0.49 1.41
N ILE A 237 10.44 0.16 0.25
CA ILE A 237 10.18 -0.51 -1.02
C ILE A 237 11.32 -1.47 -1.37
N ALA A 238 12.58 -1.06 -1.18
CA ALA A 238 13.72 -1.96 -1.35
C ALA A 238 13.53 -3.26 -0.55
N LEU A 239 13.20 -3.16 0.75
CA LEU A 239 12.94 -4.32 1.58
C LEU A 239 11.79 -5.17 1.02
N THR A 240 10.64 -4.58 0.76
CA THR A 240 9.44 -5.35 0.37
C THR A 240 9.55 -5.97 -1.01
N GLN A 241 10.33 -5.39 -1.93
CA GLN A 241 10.53 -5.91 -3.29
C GLN A 241 11.66 -6.96 -3.35
N HIS A 242 12.75 -6.76 -2.62
CA HIS A 242 13.93 -7.62 -2.75
C HIS A 242 14.01 -8.76 -1.74
N GLN A 243 13.31 -8.68 -0.58
CA GLN A 243 13.39 -9.72 0.45
C GLN A 243 13.01 -11.12 -0.04
N SER A 244 12.08 -11.25 -1.01
CA SER A 244 11.67 -12.55 -1.54
C SER A 244 12.82 -13.26 -2.26
N ILE A 245 13.58 -12.52 -3.05
CA ILE A 245 14.74 -13.03 -3.78
C ILE A 245 15.82 -13.44 -2.81
N HIS A 246 16.14 -12.58 -1.84
CA HIS A 246 17.15 -12.85 -0.82
C HIS A 246 16.80 -14.08 0.02
N LEU A 247 15.56 -14.15 0.54
CA LEU A 247 15.11 -15.29 1.34
C LEU A 247 15.11 -16.61 0.55
N ALA A 248 14.67 -16.57 -0.71
CA ALA A 248 14.58 -17.78 -1.53
C ALA A 248 15.94 -18.25 -2.08
N ARG A 249 16.78 -17.32 -2.57
CA ARG A 249 18.01 -17.68 -3.30
C ARG A 249 19.26 -17.65 -2.45
N ASP A 250 19.43 -16.61 -1.63
CA ASP A 250 20.67 -16.45 -0.88
C ASP A 250 20.62 -17.27 0.43
N ILE A 251 19.44 -17.28 1.08
CA ILE A 251 19.21 -18.05 2.31
C ILE A 251 18.72 -19.48 2.00
N GLY A 252 18.09 -19.72 0.84
CA GLY A 252 17.61 -21.05 0.44
C GLY A 252 16.30 -21.46 1.12
N LEU A 253 15.41 -20.52 1.43
CA LEU A 253 14.11 -20.84 2.00
C LEU A 253 13.26 -21.66 1.02
N SER A 254 12.57 -22.66 1.57
CA SER A 254 11.64 -23.48 0.78
C SER A 254 10.44 -22.67 0.26
N LYS A 255 9.85 -23.13 -0.85
CA LYS A 255 8.65 -22.53 -1.45
C LYS A 255 7.44 -22.50 -0.50
N THR A 256 7.39 -23.38 0.50
CA THR A 256 6.37 -23.43 1.55
C THR A 256 6.59 -22.39 2.66
N LEU A 257 7.84 -22.15 3.05
CA LEU A 257 8.17 -21.22 4.15
C LEU A 257 8.13 -19.76 3.71
N LEU A 258 8.48 -19.46 2.46
CA LEU A 258 8.54 -18.09 1.96
C LEU A 258 7.19 -17.36 2.06
N PRO A 259 6.05 -17.92 1.63
CA PRO A 259 4.74 -17.30 1.80
C PRO A 259 4.36 -17.11 3.27
N ALA A 260 4.70 -18.07 4.14
CA ALA A 260 4.42 -17.98 5.57
C ALA A 260 5.17 -16.82 6.24
N VAL A 261 6.43 -16.58 5.86
CA VAL A 261 7.23 -15.43 6.34
C VAL A 261 6.62 -14.11 5.89
N PHE A 262 6.17 -14.00 4.63
CA PHE A 262 5.48 -12.83 4.12
C PHE A 262 4.16 -12.57 4.85
N SER A 263 3.37 -13.63 5.06
CA SER A 263 2.11 -13.53 5.81
C SER A 263 2.34 -13.10 7.25
N LEU A 264 3.38 -13.58 7.91
CA LEU A 264 3.75 -13.18 9.26
C LEU A 264 4.25 -11.72 9.30
N PHE A 265 5.08 -11.31 8.33
CA PHE A 265 5.57 -9.94 8.19
C PHE A 265 4.39 -8.95 8.06
N PHE A 266 3.47 -9.17 7.12
CA PHE A 266 2.33 -8.29 6.92
C PHE A 266 1.26 -8.45 8.01
N GLY A 267 1.10 -9.63 8.59
CA GLY A 267 0.23 -9.86 9.74
C GLY A 267 0.68 -9.05 10.96
N SER A 268 1.97 -9.09 11.29
CA SER A 268 2.54 -8.27 12.37
C SER A 268 2.50 -6.77 12.07
N SER A 269 2.46 -6.38 10.81
CA SER A 269 2.32 -4.98 10.43
C SER A 269 0.96 -4.36 10.82
N VAL A 270 -0.09 -5.17 11.03
CA VAL A 270 -1.35 -4.70 11.61
C VAL A 270 -1.12 -4.17 13.03
N ILE A 271 -0.38 -4.94 13.82
CA ILE A 271 -0.02 -4.58 15.21
C ILE A 271 0.82 -3.30 15.22
N GLY A 272 1.78 -3.20 14.31
CA GLY A 272 2.61 -2.01 14.18
C GLY A 272 1.81 -0.76 13.82
N LYS A 273 0.91 -0.81 12.83
CA LYS A 273 0.06 0.33 12.44
C LYS A 273 -0.79 0.83 13.61
N LEU A 274 -1.44 -0.09 14.34
CA LEU A 274 -2.25 0.26 15.49
C LEU A 274 -1.37 0.77 16.66
N GLY A 275 -0.32 0.04 16.99
CA GLY A 275 0.55 0.34 18.13
C GLY A 275 1.25 1.68 17.98
N PHE A 276 1.89 1.94 16.84
CA PHE A 276 2.57 3.22 16.61
C PHE A 276 1.61 4.39 16.42
N GLY A 277 0.40 4.16 15.87
CA GLY A 277 -0.66 5.15 15.87
C GLY A 277 -1.05 5.58 17.29
N LEU A 278 -1.35 4.62 18.18
CA LEU A 278 -1.71 4.88 19.58
C LEU A 278 -0.56 5.48 20.40
N LEU A 279 0.68 5.04 20.15
CA LEU A 279 1.86 5.61 20.81
C LEU A 279 2.08 7.07 20.41
N SER A 280 1.83 7.41 19.13
CA SER A 280 1.95 8.80 18.64
C SER A 280 0.92 9.76 19.24
N ASP A 281 -0.22 9.23 19.74
CA ASP A 281 -1.21 10.05 20.48
C ASP A 281 -0.77 10.36 21.91
N ARG A 282 0.16 9.58 22.49
CA ARG A 282 0.57 9.71 23.90
C ARG A 282 1.98 10.23 24.10
N PHE A 283 2.86 9.99 23.13
CA PHE A 283 4.29 10.31 23.20
C PHE A 283 4.68 11.23 22.05
N ASP A 284 5.84 11.86 22.19
CA ASP A 284 6.41 12.70 21.14
C ASP A 284 6.63 11.89 19.84
N LEU A 285 6.06 12.39 18.73
CA LEU A 285 6.07 11.72 17.43
C LEU A 285 7.49 11.38 16.94
N HIS A 286 8.47 12.26 17.21
CA HIS A 286 9.85 12.03 16.75
C HIS A 286 10.49 10.85 17.50
N LYS A 287 10.21 10.71 18.80
CA LYS A 287 10.69 9.56 19.60
C LYS A 287 10.02 8.27 19.15
N VAL A 288 8.71 8.29 18.92
CA VAL A 288 7.95 7.14 18.41
C VAL A 288 8.46 6.71 17.05
N MET A 289 8.72 7.67 16.15
CA MET A 289 9.31 7.43 14.84
C MET A 289 10.73 6.85 14.94
N ALA A 290 11.57 7.39 15.82
CA ALA A 290 12.91 6.86 16.04
C ALA A 290 12.90 5.41 16.51
N VAL A 291 11.98 5.04 17.41
CA VAL A 291 11.78 3.64 17.84
C VAL A 291 11.38 2.75 16.68
N SER A 292 10.46 3.19 15.82
CA SER A 292 10.03 2.38 14.66
C SER A 292 11.16 2.18 13.65
N ILE A 293 11.95 3.22 13.39
CA ILE A 293 13.13 3.15 12.50
C ILE A 293 14.20 2.23 13.09
N LEU A 294 14.48 2.34 14.40
CA LEU A 294 15.43 1.45 15.07
C LEU A 294 14.99 -0.02 14.99
N LEU A 295 13.69 -0.28 15.21
CA LEU A 295 13.14 -1.62 15.08
C LEU A 295 13.32 -2.19 13.67
N LEU A 296 13.05 -1.36 12.65
CA LEU A 296 13.26 -1.73 11.25
C LEU A 296 14.76 -1.95 10.95
N ALA A 297 15.64 -1.10 11.44
CA ALA A 297 17.09 -1.25 11.27
C ALA A 297 17.62 -2.54 11.90
N VAL A 298 17.19 -2.86 13.13
CA VAL A 298 17.56 -4.13 13.78
C VAL A 298 17.03 -5.32 12.98
N ALA A 299 15.81 -5.24 12.45
CA ALA A 299 15.27 -6.30 11.60
C ALA A 299 16.08 -6.49 10.31
N LEU A 300 16.56 -5.42 9.68
CA LEU A 300 17.45 -5.49 8.50
C LEU A 300 18.81 -6.11 8.85
N LEU A 301 19.37 -5.80 10.03
CA LEU A 301 20.59 -6.45 10.51
C LEU A 301 20.38 -7.94 10.77
N LEU A 302 19.23 -8.33 11.32
CA LEU A 302 18.86 -9.73 11.46
C LEU A 302 18.74 -10.41 10.09
N LEU A 303 18.09 -9.76 9.11
CA LEU A 303 17.97 -10.29 7.75
C LEU A 303 19.33 -10.59 7.11
N ALA A 304 20.31 -9.72 7.34
CA ALA A 304 21.69 -9.90 6.82
C ALA A 304 22.45 -11.07 7.49
N GLN A 305 21.99 -11.55 8.65
CA GLN A 305 22.62 -12.65 9.41
C GLN A 305 21.83 -13.95 9.35
N LEU A 306 20.67 -13.97 8.66
CA LEU A 306 19.82 -15.15 8.58
C LEU A 306 20.51 -16.31 7.86
N SER A 307 20.27 -17.51 8.39
CA SER A 307 20.54 -18.77 7.70
C SER A 307 19.25 -19.61 7.60
N ALA A 308 19.18 -20.50 6.61
CA ALA A 308 18.01 -21.34 6.39
C ALA A 308 17.66 -22.27 7.57
N LEU A 309 18.63 -22.53 8.44
CA LEU A 309 18.51 -23.46 9.58
C LEU A 309 17.87 -22.80 10.82
N ASP A 310 17.95 -21.46 10.95
CA ASP A 310 17.46 -20.76 12.14
C ASP A 310 16.03 -20.23 11.93
N ARG A 311 15.05 -21.10 12.11
CA ARG A 311 13.63 -20.74 11.99
C ARG A 311 13.18 -19.71 13.03
N ALA A 312 13.75 -19.76 14.25
CA ALA A 312 13.36 -18.82 15.30
C ALA A 312 13.78 -17.39 14.93
N LEU A 313 15.01 -17.24 14.42
CA LEU A 313 15.52 -15.95 13.97
C LEU A 313 14.75 -15.43 12.74
N LEU A 314 14.35 -16.33 11.83
CA LEU A 314 13.53 -15.99 10.67
C LEU A 314 12.15 -15.42 11.06
N TYR A 315 11.46 -16.08 12.00
CA TYR A 315 10.17 -15.58 12.49
C TYR A 315 10.31 -14.28 13.29
N LEU A 316 11.38 -14.18 14.11
CA LEU A 316 11.71 -12.95 14.82
C LEU A 316 11.93 -11.79 13.84
N TYR A 317 12.71 -12.01 12.77
CA TYR A 317 12.89 -11.05 11.68
C TYR A 317 11.54 -10.62 11.10
N ALA A 318 10.68 -11.57 10.70
CA ALA A 318 9.42 -11.27 10.06
C ALA A 318 8.52 -10.40 10.96
N VAL A 319 8.44 -10.70 12.25
CA VAL A 319 7.65 -9.93 13.21
C VAL A 319 8.24 -8.54 13.43
N MET A 320 9.53 -8.44 13.69
CA MET A 320 10.20 -7.16 13.94
C MET A 320 10.17 -6.26 12.71
N ALA A 321 10.44 -6.83 11.53
CA ALA A 321 10.42 -6.11 10.27
C ALA A 321 9.00 -5.62 9.94
N GLY A 322 7.97 -6.45 10.12
CA GLY A 322 6.58 -6.06 9.89
C GLY A 322 6.10 -4.95 10.82
N ILE A 323 6.43 -5.02 12.11
CA ILE A 323 6.09 -3.98 13.09
C ILE A 323 6.88 -2.69 12.79
N GLY A 324 8.18 -2.78 12.53
CA GLY A 324 9.04 -1.63 12.22
C GLY A 324 8.64 -0.95 10.91
N PHE A 325 8.42 -1.73 9.85
CA PHE A 325 7.90 -1.26 8.56
C PHE A 325 6.63 -0.43 8.72
N SER A 326 5.63 -1.00 9.37
CA SER A 326 4.32 -0.36 9.49
C SER A 326 4.32 0.80 10.47
N GLY A 327 5.13 0.75 11.52
CA GLY A 327 5.37 1.88 12.42
C GLY A 327 5.99 3.07 11.69
N THR A 328 7.05 2.82 10.91
CA THR A 328 7.71 3.83 10.09
C THR A 328 6.74 4.44 9.07
N PHE A 329 5.98 3.60 8.34
CA PHE A 329 4.96 4.05 7.42
C PHE A 329 3.92 4.96 8.09
N THR A 330 3.42 4.57 9.27
CA THR A 330 2.42 5.36 10.02
C THR A 330 3.01 6.70 10.49
N CYS A 331 4.23 6.68 11.02
CA CYS A 331 4.90 7.89 11.49
C CYS A 331 5.22 8.89 10.36
N ILE A 332 5.55 8.43 9.15
CA ILE A 332 5.72 9.28 7.97
C ILE A 332 4.44 10.10 7.71
N GLN A 333 3.28 9.44 7.68
CA GLN A 333 2.01 10.11 7.43
C GLN A 333 1.67 11.13 8.52
N LEU A 334 1.92 10.78 9.78
CA LEU A 334 1.70 11.67 10.92
C LEU A 334 2.69 12.84 10.94
N LEU A 335 3.95 12.64 10.54
CA LEU A 335 4.97 13.67 10.46
C LEU A 335 4.57 14.77 9.47
N VAL A 336 4.14 14.39 8.28
CA VAL A 336 3.67 15.32 7.26
C VAL A 336 2.43 16.07 7.75
N ALA A 337 1.46 15.36 8.35
CA ALA A 337 0.23 15.95 8.87
C ALA A 337 0.48 16.91 10.05
N SER A 338 1.49 16.66 10.88
CA SER A 338 1.82 17.53 12.04
C SER A 338 2.47 18.85 11.64
N HIS A 339 3.20 18.87 10.52
CA HIS A 339 3.92 20.06 10.06
C HIS A 339 3.11 20.89 9.07
N TYR A 340 2.29 20.26 8.26
CA TYR A 340 1.50 20.90 7.23
C TYR A 340 0.01 20.61 7.44
N SER A 341 -0.72 21.63 7.85
CA SER A 341 -2.17 21.58 8.06
C SER A 341 -2.85 22.80 7.42
N GLY A 342 -4.14 22.72 7.15
CA GLY A 342 -4.92 23.84 6.59
C GLY A 342 -5.28 23.66 5.11
N SER A 343 -5.69 24.78 4.45
CA SER A 343 -6.27 24.75 3.09
C SER A 343 -5.35 24.25 1.99
N HIS A 344 -4.05 24.29 2.20
CA HIS A 344 -3.04 23.85 1.23
C HIS A 344 -2.41 22.47 1.55
N TYR A 345 -2.82 21.83 2.64
CA TYR A 345 -2.31 20.54 3.08
C TYR A 345 -2.34 19.47 1.96
N GLY A 346 -3.46 19.38 1.24
CA GLY A 346 -3.63 18.40 0.17
C GLY A 346 -2.59 18.55 -0.96
N ARG A 347 -2.23 19.77 -1.34
CA ARG A 347 -1.22 20.03 -2.38
C ARG A 347 0.19 19.69 -1.90
N ILE A 348 0.51 20.05 -0.65
CA ILE A 348 1.82 19.74 -0.05
C ILE A 348 1.97 18.23 0.11
N LEU A 349 0.95 17.56 0.64
CA LEU A 349 0.93 16.11 0.77
C LEU A 349 1.09 15.41 -0.57
N ALA A 350 0.43 15.88 -1.63
CA ALA A 350 0.55 15.30 -2.96
C ALA A 350 1.99 15.37 -3.51
N ILE A 351 2.71 16.47 -3.25
CA ILE A 351 4.11 16.60 -3.66
C ILE A 351 5.01 15.66 -2.85
N VAL A 352 4.81 15.60 -1.53
CA VAL A 352 5.58 14.68 -0.67
C VAL A 352 5.35 13.25 -1.11
N VAL A 353 4.10 12.82 -1.29
CA VAL A 353 3.76 11.45 -1.73
C VAL A 353 4.32 11.15 -3.13
N LEU A 354 4.29 12.12 -4.05
CA LEU A 354 4.90 11.95 -5.38
C LEU A 354 6.40 11.68 -5.26
N ILE A 355 7.12 12.50 -4.48
CA ILE A 355 8.57 12.34 -4.31
C ILE A 355 8.88 11.03 -3.56
N ASP A 356 8.14 10.73 -2.50
CA ASP A 356 8.27 9.47 -1.75
C ASP A 356 8.08 8.26 -2.66
N THR A 357 7.06 8.29 -3.54
CA THR A 357 6.80 7.22 -4.51
C THR A 357 7.93 7.09 -5.53
N LEU A 358 8.48 8.21 -6.01
CA LEU A 358 9.64 8.19 -6.92
C LEU A 358 10.91 7.68 -6.22
N CYS A 359 11.16 8.07 -4.97
CA CYS A 359 12.25 7.51 -4.17
C CYS A 359 12.06 6.00 -3.96
N GLY A 360 10.85 5.56 -3.67
CA GLY A 360 10.52 4.15 -3.57
C GLY A 360 10.71 3.40 -4.88
N ALA A 361 10.44 4.02 -6.04
CA ALA A 361 10.66 3.40 -7.35
C ALA A 361 12.14 3.13 -7.66
N LEU A 362 13.05 3.81 -6.98
CA LEU A 362 14.50 3.61 -7.09
C LEU A 362 15.02 2.52 -6.13
N GLY A 363 14.26 2.16 -5.09
CA GLY A 363 14.59 1.09 -4.13
C GLY A 363 14.05 -0.26 -4.56
#